data_515b14012cf056b3ae41c9fa7e21f93e
#
_entry.id   515b14012cf056b3ae41c9fa7e21f93e
#
_cell.length_a   1.000
_cell.length_b   1.000
_cell.length_c   1.000
_cell.angle_alpha   90.00
_cell.angle_beta   90.00
_cell.angle_gamma   90.00
#
_symmetry.space_group_name_H-M   'P 1'
#
loop_
_entity.id
_entity.type
_entity.pdbx_description
1 polymer ?
#
loop_
_entity_poly.entity_id
_entity_poly.type
_entity_poly.pdbx_seq_one_letter_code
_entity_poly.pdbx_strand_id
1 'polypeptide(L)'
;MKKFFEFYNWCVDKMVKKIFAVVGSALLFLLIIGASSAADIDINNDGTFSDVQNGINQAQSGDTIYLNNHTFTGSGSEISVAGGWFSNKDEITIDGSINPNKGGTGNEMSTLDAKSSSRVFNIGASSITLKNIIITNGKYSGRDANGAGVYSSGSNLVLENCVISNCEASSSSRGDVHSALYSENTVTLSRCTLVNNKATSTYNTVINSYVVRTASFDGSMTDCIVRDNYVSSIGAMAIGITIVGSSSNKVSNTKFMNNYATSTNGNAFGAALQVLGTVSNCTFEYNQANSDVNNSHAGALCFRPGSTVYNCTFIGNIAYRGAATTFHASGELKDCIFINNTATGFGGAIST
;
A
#
# COMPACT_ATOMS: atom_id res chain seq x y z
N MET A 1 17.60 44.51 59.24
CA MET A 1 17.88 44.64 57.81
C MET A 1 18.99 43.72 57.31
N LYS A 2 20.19 43.73 57.93
CA LYS A 2 21.37 42.96 57.45
C LYS A 2 21.10 41.44 57.39
N LYS A 3 20.51 40.82 58.37
CA LYS A 3 20.17 39.37 58.39
C LYS A 3 19.10 38.97 57.35
N PHE A 4 18.19 39.87 56.97
CA PHE A 4 17.20 39.63 55.97
C PHE A 4 17.81 39.59 54.57
N PHE A 5 18.78 40.47 54.30
CA PHE A 5 19.52 40.52 53.06
C PHE A 5 20.44 39.30 52.84
N GLU A 6 21.05 38.82 53.93
CA GLU A 6 21.89 37.59 53.88
C GLU A 6 21.03 36.32 53.61
N PHE A 7 19.85 36.24 54.21
CA PHE A 7 18.90 35.14 53.95
C PHE A 7 18.34 35.17 52.53
N TYR A 8 17.99 36.35 52.03
CA TYR A 8 17.51 36.54 50.64
C TYR A 8 18.57 36.11 49.61
N ASN A 9 19.79 36.55 49.76
CA ASN A 9 20.91 36.20 48.89
C ASN A 9 21.22 34.70 48.94
N TRP A 10 21.11 34.05 50.11
CA TRP A 10 21.28 32.62 50.21
C TRP A 10 20.18 31.83 49.51
N CYS A 11 18.91 32.26 49.59
CA CYS A 11 17.81 31.67 48.88
C CYS A 11 17.94 31.80 47.35
N VAL A 12 18.36 32.98 46.89
CA VAL A 12 18.57 33.23 45.46
C VAL A 12 19.70 32.38 44.92
N ASP A 13 20.83 32.27 45.63
CA ASP A 13 21.98 31.44 45.21
C ASP A 13 21.62 29.96 45.14
N LYS A 14 20.85 29.44 46.09
CA LYS A 14 20.34 28.05 46.07
C LYS A 14 19.36 27.81 44.91
N MET A 15 18.51 28.76 44.61
CA MET A 15 17.52 28.66 43.54
C MET A 15 18.22 28.69 42.16
N VAL A 16 19.17 29.59 41.99
CA VAL A 16 19.98 29.71 40.79
C VAL A 16 20.81 28.43 40.56
N LYS A 17 21.46 27.89 41.58
CA LYS A 17 22.21 26.61 41.50
C LYS A 17 21.32 25.43 41.12
N LYS A 18 20.06 25.36 41.64
CA LYS A 18 19.10 24.32 41.25
C LYS A 18 18.64 24.47 39.80
N ILE A 19 18.39 25.72 39.34
CA ILE A 19 18.01 25.99 37.96
C ILE A 19 19.15 25.60 37.03
N PHE A 20 20.39 25.97 37.33
CA PHE A 20 21.57 25.56 36.54
C PHE A 20 21.78 24.06 36.54
N ALA A 21 21.53 23.34 37.62
CA ALA A 21 21.61 21.89 37.67
C ALA A 21 20.52 21.21 36.82
N VAL A 22 19.29 21.73 36.84
CA VAL A 22 18.18 21.22 36.01
C VAL A 22 18.39 21.55 34.51
N VAL A 23 18.81 22.77 34.21
CA VAL A 23 19.11 23.18 32.81
C VAL A 23 20.36 22.44 32.31
N GLY A 24 21.38 22.27 33.13
CA GLY A 24 22.58 21.50 32.78
C GLY A 24 22.29 20.01 32.56
N SER A 25 21.44 19.40 33.37
CA SER A 25 21.00 18.00 33.15
C SER A 25 20.10 17.87 31.94
N ALA A 26 19.22 18.84 31.67
CA ALA A 26 18.40 18.87 30.47
C ALA A 26 19.24 19.08 29.17
N LEU A 27 20.24 19.97 29.21
CA LEU A 27 21.20 20.14 28.11
C LEU A 27 22.08 18.90 27.92
N LEU A 28 22.51 18.23 29.00
CA LEU A 28 23.27 16.99 28.91
C LEU A 28 22.41 15.85 28.35
N PHE A 29 21.12 15.82 28.67
CA PHE A 29 20.16 14.88 28.09
C PHE A 29 19.90 15.17 26.59
N LEU A 30 19.87 16.44 26.18
CA LEU A 30 19.77 16.85 24.76
C LEU A 30 21.06 16.55 23.98
N LEU A 31 22.21 16.58 24.62
CA LEU A 31 23.50 16.25 23.97
C LEU A 31 23.76 14.74 23.85
N ILE A 32 23.02 13.91 24.63
CA ILE A 32 23.06 12.43 24.53
C ILE A 32 22.05 11.92 23.48
N ILE A 33 21.09 12.73 23.06
CA ILE A 33 20.35 12.49 21.81
C ILE A 33 21.30 12.92 20.66
N GLY A 34 22.46 12.29 20.60
CA GLY A 34 23.32 12.35 19.44
C GLY A 34 22.46 11.89 18.24
N ALA A 35 22.49 12.67 17.17
CA ALA A 35 21.94 12.22 15.89
C ALA A 35 22.53 10.83 15.64
N SER A 36 21.73 9.78 15.89
CA SER A 36 22.06 8.43 15.47
C SER A 36 22.25 8.53 13.97
N SER A 37 23.47 8.36 13.48
CA SER A 37 23.68 8.21 12.05
C SER A 37 22.88 6.98 11.64
N ALA A 38 22.17 7.06 10.53
CA ALA A 38 21.47 5.91 9.96
C ALA A 38 22.41 4.70 9.93
N ALA A 39 21.95 3.57 10.46
CA ALA A 39 22.73 2.34 10.54
C ALA A 39 22.22 1.31 9.54
N ASP A 40 23.13 0.46 9.10
CA ASP A 40 22.80 -0.73 8.32
C ASP A 40 22.66 -1.93 9.25
N ILE A 41 21.50 -2.58 9.20
CA ILE A 41 21.24 -3.84 9.92
C ILE A 41 21.16 -4.96 8.89
N ASP A 42 22.04 -5.93 9.00
CA ASP A 42 22.14 -7.01 8.01
C ASP A 42 21.58 -8.34 8.55
N ILE A 43 20.66 -8.93 7.80
CA ILE A 43 20.18 -10.30 8.02
C ILE A 43 20.80 -11.18 6.93
N ASN A 44 21.74 -12.03 7.33
CA ASN A 44 22.67 -12.69 6.41
C ASN A 44 22.37 -14.17 6.12
N ASN A 45 21.20 -14.67 6.46
CA ASN A 45 20.81 -16.06 6.24
C ASN A 45 19.31 -16.16 5.92
N ASP A 46 18.92 -17.18 5.18
CA ASP A 46 17.52 -17.57 5.10
C ASP A 46 16.94 -17.82 6.49
N GLY A 47 15.67 -17.46 6.67
CA GLY A 47 15.08 -17.49 8.00
C GLY A 47 13.56 -17.46 8.00
N THR A 48 13.07 -16.88 9.07
CA THR A 48 11.63 -16.71 9.33
C THR A 48 11.25 -15.24 9.43
N PHE A 49 9.96 -14.94 9.46
CA PHE A 49 9.47 -13.58 9.75
C PHE A 49 9.95 -13.05 11.11
N SER A 50 10.27 -13.96 12.06
CA SER A 50 10.84 -13.56 13.36
C SER A 50 12.22 -12.96 13.22
N ASP A 51 13.03 -13.42 12.26
CA ASP A 51 14.36 -12.87 12.04
C ASP A 51 14.29 -11.45 11.46
N VAL A 52 13.36 -11.22 10.51
CA VAL A 52 13.06 -9.88 10.00
C VAL A 52 12.51 -9.00 11.12
N GLN A 53 11.60 -9.52 11.95
CA GLN A 53 11.05 -8.79 13.10
C GLN A 53 12.12 -8.40 14.12
N ASN A 54 13.11 -9.26 14.36
CA ASN A 54 14.24 -8.95 15.24
C ASN A 54 15.10 -7.81 14.67
N GLY A 55 15.35 -7.78 13.36
CA GLY A 55 15.99 -6.65 12.70
C GLY A 55 15.20 -5.35 12.87
N ILE A 56 13.89 -5.39 12.62
CA ILE A 56 13.01 -4.24 12.85
C ILE A 56 13.04 -3.77 14.32
N ASN A 57 13.05 -4.69 15.27
CA ASN A 57 13.08 -4.35 16.69
C ASN A 57 14.37 -3.62 17.09
N GLN A 58 15.49 -3.92 16.46
CA GLN A 58 16.79 -3.27 16.68
C GLN A 58 16.89 -1.91 15.99
N ALA A 59 16.22 -1.73 14.85
CA ALA A 59 16.30 -0.52 14.04
C ALA A 59 15.79 0.73 14.80
N GLN A 60 16.35 1.87 14.43
CA GLN A 60 15.92 3.21 14.81
C GLN A 60 15.47 3.99 13.58
N SER A 61 14.88 5.16 13.78
CA SER A 61 14.49 6.05 12.68
C SER A 61 15.69 6.38 11.79
N GLY A 62 15.50 6.23 10.48
CA GLY A 62 16.52 6.42 9.46
C GLY A 62 17.35 5.18 9.11
N ASP A 63 17.24 4.09 9.86
CA ASP A 63 18.01 2.88 9.61
C ASP A 63 17.52 2.11 8.38
N THR A 64 18.45 1.36 7.75
CA THR A 64 18.15 0.41 6.69
C THR A 64 18.41 -1.02 7.14
N ILE A 65 17.40 -1.88 6.96
CA ILE A 65 17.47 -3.31 7.23
C ILE A 65 17.66 -4.02 5.89
N TYR A 66 18.84 -4.60 5.66
CA TYR A 66 19.14 -5.38 4.47
C TYR A 66 18.81 -6.87 4.69
N LEU A 67 17.97 -7.40 3.82
CA LEU A 67 17.60 -8.83 3.82
C LEU A 67 18.57 -9.69 2.98
N ASN A 68 19.53 -9.07 2.31
CA ASN A 68 20.69 -9.68 1.64
C ASN A 68 20.34 -10.82 0.66
N ASN A 69 19.28 -10.65 -0.14
CA ASN A 69 18.83 -11.63 -1.15
C ASN A 69 18.46 -13.01 -0.57
N HIS A 70 17.89 -13.02 0.63
CA HIS A 70 17.47 -14.23 1.33
C HIS A 70 15.97 -14.47 1.28
N THR A 71 15.56 -15.69 1.65
CA THR A 71 14.15 -16.08 1.77
C THR A 71 13.75 -16.22 3.25
N PHE A 72 12.65 -15.57 3.62
CA PHE A 72 12.08 -15.63 4.96
C PHE A 72 10.66 -16.18 4.91
N THR A 73 10.37 -17.13 5.78
CA THR A 73 9.08 -17.81 5.79
C THR A 73 8.23 -17.45 7.03
N GLY A 74 6.94 -17.23 6.81
CA GLY A 74 5.97 -17.03 7.87
C GLY A 74 5.56 -18.33 8.54
N SER A 75 5.22 -18.26 9.82
CA SER A 75 4.76 -19.38 10.63
C SER A 75 3.45 -19.05 11.40
N GLY A 76 2.63 -18.16 10.86
CA GLY A 76 1.36 -17.74 11.47
C GLY A 76 1.37 -16.35 12.10
N SER A 77 2.51 -15.68 12.12
CA SER A 77 2.64 -14.28 12.56
C SER A 77 3.05 -13.39 11.40
N GLU A 78 2.48 -12.21 11.33
CA GLU A 78 2.87 -11.16 10.37
C GLU A 78 4.11 -10.40 10.85
N ILE A 79 4.82 -9.74 9.94
CA ILE A 79 5.88 -8.78 10.25
C ILE A 79 5.22 -7.45 10.62
N SER A 80 5.48 -6.97 11.84
CA SER A 80 4.88 -5.74 12.38
C SER A 80 5.89 -4.61 12.48
N VAL A 81 5.57 -3.47 11.86
CA VAL A 81 6.31 -2.22 12.06
C VAL A 81 5.42 -1.28 12.86
N ALA A 82 5.55 -1.35 14.17
CA ALA A 82 4.70 -0.59 15.08
C ALA A 82 5.01 0.91 15.03
N GLY A 83 3.96 1.73 14.89
CA GLY A 83 4.01 3.18 15.05
C GLY A 83 3.57 3.61 16.46
N GLY A 84 3.70 4.90 16.77
CA GLY A 84 3.17 5.49 17.98
C GLY A 84 4.01 6.66 18.49
N TRP A 85 3.45 7.47 19.41
CA TRP A 85 4.06 8.71 19.93
C TRP A 85 5.45 8.52 20.59
N PHE A 86 5.81 7.28 20.93
CA PHE A 86 7.12 6.92 21.48
C PHE A 86 7.87 5.93 20.61
N SER A 87 7.37 5.67 19.39
CA SER A 87 8.05 4.81 18.44
C SER A 87 9.21 5.57 17.81
N ASN A 88 10.40 4.96 17.85
CA ASN A 88 11.57 5.41 17.09
C ASN A 88 11.74 4.64 15.78
N LYS A 89 10.61 4.18 15.19
CA LYS A 89 10.57 3.35 13.99
C LYS A 89 10.09 4.12 12.75
N ASP A 90 10.06 5.44 12.80
CA ASP A 90 9.75 6.26 11.63
C ASP A 90 10.92 6.30 10.65
N GLU A 91 10.62 6.37 9.35
CA GLU A 91 11.62 6.47 8.27
C GLU A 91 12.55 5.24 8.14
N ILE A 92 12.08 4.03 8.53
CA ILE A 92 12.83 2.80 8.33
C ILE A 92 12.72 2.35 6.87
N THR A 93 13.85 1.89 6.31
CA THR A 93 13.90 1.17 5.04
C THR A 93 14.13 -0.32 5.29
N ILE A 94 13.31 -1.18 4.66
CA ILE A 94 13.55 -2.62 4.57
C ILE A 94 13.91 -2.92 3.12
N ASP A 95 15.16 -3.27 2.86
CA ASP A 95 15.70 -3.50 1.52
C ASP A 95 16.05 -5.00 1.33
N GLY A 96 15.43 -5.62 0.33
CA GLY A 96 15.68 -7.01 -0.03
C GLY A 96 17.00 -7.25 -0.73
N SER A 97 17.69 -6.20 -1.16
CA SER A 97 18.98 -6.34 -1.85
C SER A 97 20.12 -6.72 -0.88
N ILE A 98 21.24 -7.13 -1.46
CA ILE A 98 22.48 -7.26 -0.73
C ILE A 98 22.99 -5.87 -0.36
N ASN A 99 23.45 -5.69 0.88
CA ASN A 99 23.97 -4.43 1.35
C ASN A 99 25.09 -3.93 0.40
N PRO A 100 24.97 -2.72 -0.18
CA PRO A 100 25.98 -2.18 -1.10
C PRO A 100 27.40 -2.13 -0.50
N ASN A 101 27.51 -1.89 0.81
CA ASN A 101 28.79 -1.91 1.52
C ASN A 101 29.42 -3.31 1.60
N LYS A 102 28.66 -4.35 1.22
CA LYS A 102 29.10 -5.76 1.14
C LYS A 102 29.12 -6.30 -0.29
N GLY A 103 29.10 -5.44 -1.29
CA GLY A 103 29.20 -5.77 -2.70
C GLY A 103 27.87 -6.02 -3.41
N GLY A 104 26.74 -5.63 -2.81
CA GLY A 104 25.43 -5.66 -3.47
C GLY A 104 25.33 -4.70 -4.64
N THR A 105 24.54 -5.07 -5.65
CA THR A 105 24.25 -4.23 -6.83
C THR A 105 23.02 -3.34 -6.63
N GLY A 106 22.24 -3.59 -5.55
CA GLY A 106 20.99 -2.92 -5.25
C GLY A 106 19.81 -3.37 -6.11
N ASN A 107 19.95 -4.46 -6.87
CA ASN A 107 18.91 -5.03 -7.73
C ASN A 107 18.47 -6.42 -7.30
N GLU A 108 19.17 -7.04 -6.37
CA GLU A 108 18.81 -8.34 -5.81
C GLU A 108 17.48 -8.20 -5.03
N MET A 109 16.72 -9.29 -4.95
CA MET A 109 15.42 -9.27 -4.26
C MET A 109 15.34 -10.39 -3.23
N SER A 110 14.93 -10.06 -2.02
CA SER A 110 14.59 -11.04 -0.99
C SER A 110 13.12 -11.44 -1.06
N THR A 111 12.82 -12.65 -0.62
CA THR A 111 11.46 -13.19 -0.60
C THR A 111 10.92 -13.25 0.83
N LEU A 112 9.75 -12.68 1.05
CA LEU A 112 8.96 -12.81 2.26
C LEU A 112 7.71 -13.64 1.95
N ASP A 113 7.74 -14.92 2.28
CA ASP A 113 6.69 -15.90 1.99
C ASP A 113 5.90 -16.25 3.26
N ALA A 114 4.67 -15.75 3.37
CA ALA A 114 3.80 -16.03 4.51
C ALA A 114 3.26 -17.47 4.56
N LYS A 115 3.51 -18.30 3.55
CA LYS A 115 3.00 -19.69 3.47
C LYS A 115 1.48 -19.80 3.69
N SER A 116 0.72 -18.78 3.32
CA SER A 116 -0.73 -18.67 3.52
C SER A 116 -1.16 -18.81 5.00
N SER A 117 -0.30 -18.46 5.93
CA SER A 117 -0.53 -18.60 7.37
C SER A 117 -0.85 -17.28 8.08
N SER A 118 -0.48 -16.15 7.50
CA SER A 118 -0.71 -14.81 8.03
C SER A 118 -0.70 -13.76 6.90
N ARG A 119 -1.02 -12.51 7.22
CA ARG A 119 -0.60 -11.35 6.43
C ARG A 119 0.93 -11.30 6.38
N VAL A 120 1.53 -10.65 5.37
CA VAL A 120 3.00 -10.47 5.37
C VAL A 120 3.38 -9.26 6.22
N PHE A 121 2.85 -8.06 5.92
CA PHE A 121 3.17 -6.83 6.67
C PHE A 121 1.96 -6.19 7.32
N ASN A 122 2.16 -5.71 8.55
CA ASN A 122 1.27 -4.81 9.30
C ASN A 122 2.07 -3.57 9.72
N ILE A 123 1.82 -2.43 9.06
CA ILE A 123 2.62 -1.22 9.21
C ILE A 123 1.79 -0.13 9.89
N GLY A 124 2.18 0.23 11.10
CA GLY A 124 1.61 1.36 11.85
C GLY A 124 2.54 2.56 11.98
N ALA A 125 3.81 2.43 11.55
CA ALA A 125 4.82 3.50 11.60
C ALA A 125 4.61 4.57 10.51
N SER A 126 5.14 5.78 10.75
CA SER A 126 4.78 6.97 9.95
C SER A 126 5.36 7.01 8.55
N SER A 127 6.56 6.52 8.32
CA SER A 127 7.21 6.57 7.00
C SER A 127 8.06 5.33 6.79
N ILE A 128 7.56 4.38 6.01
CA ILE A 128 8.25 3.12 5.75
C ILE A 128 8.52 2.98 4.26
N THR A 129 9.75 2.58 3.95
CA THR A 129 10.15 2.18 2.60
C THR A 129 10.39 0.67 2.55
N LEU A 130 9.67 -0.02 1.66
CA LEU A 130 9.90 -1.40 1.27
C LEU A 130 10.54 -1.40 -0.10
N LYS A 131 11.71 -2.01 -0.23
CA LYS A 131 12.47 -1.97 -1.46
C LYS A 131 13.02 -3.35 -1.82
N ASN A 132 12.97 -3.70 -3.11
CA ASN A 132 13.54 -4.95 -3.63
C ASN A 132 13.00 -6.22 -2.92
N ILE A 133 11.70 -6.29 -2.66
CA ILE A 133 11.10 -7.38 -1.89
C ILE A 133 10.02 -8.09 -2.71
N ILE A 134 10.06 -9.42 -2.71
CA ILE A 134 8.96 -10.29 -3.13
C ILE A 134 8.11 -10.61 -1.90
N ILE A 135 6.91 -10.04 -1.84
CA ILE A 135 5.89 -10.24 -0.80
C ILE A 135 4.90 -11.26 -1.35
N THR A 136 4.85 -12.45 -0.78
CA THR A 136 4.07 -13.53 -1.40
C THR A 136 3.31 -14.39 -0.40
N ASN A 137 2.22 -15.03 -0.91
CA ASN A 137 1.39 -15.98 -0.17
C ASN A 137 0.84 -15.42 1.15
N GLY A 138 0.60 -14.11 1.23
CA GLY A 138 -0.10 -13.50 2.34
C GLY A 138 -1.54 -13.98 2.39
N LYS A 139 -2.06 -14.27 3.60
CA LYS A 139 -3.46 -14.67 3.77
C LYS A 139 -4.09 -13.97 4.96
N TYR A 140 -5.26 -13.38 4.74
CA TYR A 140 -6.02 -12.76 5.81
C TYR A 140 -7.52 -12.97 5.60
N SER A 141 -8.23 -13.37 6.66
CA SER A 141 -9.66 -13.62 6.58
C SER A 141 -10.40 -13.08 7.81
N GLY A 142 -11.64 -12.65 7.61
CA GLY A 142 -12.48 -12.11 8.66
C GLY A 142 -13.25 -10.87 8.21
N ARG A 143 -13.84 -10.17 9.17
CA ARG A 143 -14.42 -8.85 8.92
C ARG A 143 -13.32 -7.85 8.60
N ASP A 144 -13.54 -6.98 7.60
CA ASP A 144 -12.56 -5.98 7.15
C ASP A 144 -11.18 -6.63 6.86
N ALA A 145 -11.19 -7.64 5.97
CA ALA A 145 -9.99 -8.39 5.60
C ALA A 145 -9.06 -7.55 4.70
N ASN A 146 -8.36 -6.60 5.31
CA ASN A 146 -7.58 -5.59 4.60
C ASN A 146 -6.10 -5.97 4.50
N GLY A 147 -5.55 -5.92 3.26
CA GLY A 147 -4.14 -6.00 2.96
C GLY A 147 -3.48 -7.33 3.35
N ALA A 148 -3.86 -8.45 2.72
CA ALA A 148 -3.22 -9.74 3.00
C ALA A 148 -1.71 -9.76 2.67
N GLY A 149 -1.28 -9.00 1.65
CA GLY A 149 0.14 -8.71 1.42
C GLY A 149 0.64 -7.65 2.38
N VAL A 150 0.11 -6.43 2.28
CA VAL A 150 0.52 -5.26 3.08
C VAL A 150 -0.71 -4.51 3.58
N TYR A 151 -0.80 -4.35 4.88
CA TYR A 151 -1.72 -3.42 5.54
C TYR A 151 -0.91 -2.26 6.12
N SER A 152 -1.34 -1.02 5.87
CA SER A 152 -0.71 0.17 6.44
C SER A 152 -1.75 1.15 6.99
N SER A 153 -1.61 1.48 8.26
CA SER A 153 -2.26 2.62 8.91
C SER A 153 -1.30 3.80 9.13
N GLY A 154 -0.03 3.62 8.79
CA GLY A 154 1.01 4.65 8.86
C GLY A 154 0.83 5.76 7.83
N SER A 155 1.49 6.91 8.02
CA SER A 155 1.25 8.12 7.23
C SER A 155 1.78 8.04 5.79
N ASN A 156 2.88 7.33 5.57
CA ASN A 156 3.58 7.30 4.28
C ASN A 156 4.18 5.93 4.03
N LEU A 157 3.79 5.28 2.95
CA LEU A 157 4.35 3.99 2.55
C LEU A 157 4.94 4.10 1.15
N VAL A 158 6.21 3.76 1.02
CA VAL A 158 6.89 3.68 -0.27
C VAL A 158 7.21 2.22 -0.59
N LEU A 159 6.80 1.74 -1.76
CA LEU A 159 7.23 0.47 -2.32
C LEU A 159 8.01 0.73 -3.61
N GLU A 160 9.25 0.29 -3.65
CA GLU A 160 10.15 0.45 -4.78
C GLU A 160 10.68 -0.90 -5.24
N ASN A 161 10.49 -1.23 -6.52
CA ASN A 161 10.92 -2.51 -7.09
C ASN A 161 10.44 -3.71 -6.26
N CYS A 162 9.15 -3.72 -5.87
CA CYS A 162 8.55 -4.79 -5.09
C CYS A 162 7.58 -5.63 -5.94
N VAL A 163 7.46 -6.91 -5.58
CA VAL A 163 6.44 -7.81 -6.13
C VAL A 163 5.48 -8.19 -5.01
N ILE A 164 4.17 -7.94 -5.19
CA ILE A 164 3.13 -8.45 -4.29
C ILE A 164 2.34 -9.51 -5.05
N SER A 165 2.45 -10.76 -4.62
CA SER A 165 1.93 -11.89 -5.38
C SER A 165 1.22 -12.94 -4.53
N ASN A 166 0.23 -13.61 -5.14
CA ASN A 166 -0.48 -14.75 -4.54
C ASN A 166 -1.07 -14.47 -3.15
N CYS A 167 -1.39 -13.21 -2.87
CA CYS A 167 -2.01 -12.83 -1.59
C CYS A 167 -3.52 -13.01 -1.65
N GLU A 168 -4.10 -13.65 -0.63
CA GLU A 168 -5.53 -13.94 -0.53
C GLU A 168 -6.17 -13.21 0.65
N ALA A 169 -7.23 -12.43 0.37
CA ALA A 169 -8.10 -11.89 1.40
C ALA A 169 -9.52 -12.40 1.22
N SER A 170 -10.19 -12.76 2.33
CA SER A 170 -11.56 -13.26 2.24
C SER A 170 -12.42 -12.85 3.42
N SER A 171 -13.72 -12.59 3.17
CA SER A 171 -14.71 -12.35 4.21
C SER A 171 -16.03 -13.03 3.91
N SER A 172 -16.65 -13.62 4.93
CA SER A 172 -18.04 -14.04 4.93
C SER A 172 -18.96 -13.08 5.69
N SER A 173 -18.38 -12.01 6.22
CA SER A 173 -19.04 -11.00 7.03
C SER A 173 -19.12 -9.66 6.29
N ARG A 174 -19.89 -8.75 6.84
CA ARG A 174 -19.96 -7.36 6.42
C ARG A 174 -18.60 -6.68 6.60
N GLY A 175 -18.05 -6.06 5.57
CA GLY A 175 -16.79 -5.33 5.61
C GLY A 175 -16.04 -5.30 4.27
N ASP A 176 -15.02 -4.46 4.20
CA ASP A 176 -14.16 -4.34 3.03
C ASP A 176 -13.13 -5.48 2.98
N VAL A 177 -12.69 -5.82 1.77
CA VAL A 177 -11.71 -6.89 1.54
C VAL A 177 -10.66 -6.42 0.54
N HIS A 178 -9.36 -6.49 0.93
CA HIS A 178 -8.25 -6.08 0.07
C HIS A 178 -7.14 -7.14 0.07
N SER A 179 -6.78 -7.68 -1.08
CA SER A 179 -5.83 -8.81 -1.14
C SER A 179 -4.37 -8.38 -1.10
N ALA A 180 -3.92 -7.55 -2.05
CA ALA A 180 -2.49 -7.22 -2.15
C ALA A 180 -2.08 -6.15 -1.13
N LEU A 181 -2.70 -4.98 -1.22
CA LEU A 181 -2.31 -3.79 -0.45
C LEU A 181 -3.55 -3.01 0.00
N TYR A 182 -3.56 -2.62 1.25
CA TYR A 182 -4.47 -1.61 1.78
C TYR A 182 -3.68 -0.58 2.59
N SER A 183 -3.93 0.69 2.32
CA SER A 183 -3.40 1.78 3.14
C SER A 183 -4.49 2.79 3.44
N GLU A 184 -4.50 3.28 4.66
CA GLU A 184 -5.36 4.37 5.12
C GLU A 184 -4.83 5.74 4.69
N ASN A 185 -3.58 5.80 4.26
CA ASN A 185 -2.85 7.03 3.92
C ASN A 185 -2.11 6.91 2.58
N THR A 186 -1.18 7.83 2.34
CA THR A 186 -0.48 7.97 1.07
C THR A 186 0.48 6.81 0.82
N VAL A 187 0.44 6.30 -0.43
CA VAL A 187 1.36 5.28 -0.93
C VAL A 187 2.03 5.74 -2.21
N THR A 188 3.31 5.47 -2.32
CA THR A 188 4.05 5.57 -3.58
C THR A 188 4.49 4.18 -4.03
N LEU A 189 4.03 3.77 -5.21
CA LEU A 189 4.47 2.54 -5.89
C LEU A 189 5.34 2.93 -7.07
N SER A 190 6.57 2.43 -7.11
CA SER A 190 7.50 2.62 -8.22
C SER A 190 8.12 1.30 -8.64
N ARG A 191 8.04 0.97 -9.93
CA ARG A 191 8.57 -0.28 -10.50
C ARG A 191 8.06 -1.55 -9.81
N CYS A 192 6.81 -1.52 -9.33
CA CYS A 192 6.21 -2.64 -8.60
C CYS A 192 5.36 -3.55 -9.51
N THR A 193 5.24 -4.81 -9.11
CA THR A 193 4.34 -5.77 -9.75
C THR A 193 3.32 -6.30 -8.74
N LEU A 194 2.02 -6.18 -9.07
CA LEU A 194 0.92 -6.79 -8.32
C LEU A 194 0.32 -7.91 -9.18
N VAL A 195 0.51 -9.17 -8.77
CA VAL A 195 0.16 -10.32 -9.62
C VAL A 195 -0.50 -11.47 -8.86
N ASN A 196 -1.52 -12.09 -9.46
CA ASN A 196 -2.22 -13.26 -8.92
C ASN A 196 -2.80 -13.05 -7.51
N ASN A 197 -3.16 -11.83 -7.14
CA ASN A 197 -3.78 -11.57 -5.84
C ASN A 197 -5.28 -11.78 -5.93
N LYS A 198 -5.88 -12.35 -4.87
CA LYS A 198 -7.28 -12.76 -4.86
C LYS A 198 -8.02 -12.18 -3.66
N ALA A 199 -9.06 -11.38 -3.92
CA ALA A 199 -9.96 -10.85 -2.92
C ALA A 199 -11.37 -11.43 -3.10
N THR A 200 -11.97 -11.97 -2.04
CA THR A 200 -13.30 -12.61 -2.13
C THR A 200 -14.20 -12.21 -0.96
N SER A 201 -15.48 -11.93 -1.27
CA SER A 201 -16.51 -11.78 -0.25
C SER A 201 -17.70 -12.67 -0.57
N THR A 202 -18.09 -13.49 0.39
CA THR A 202 -19.31 -14.34 0.29
C THR A 202 -20.49 -13.72 1.05
N TYR A 203 -20.35 -12.50 1.55
CA TYR A 203 -21.45 -11.78 2.21
C TYR A 203 -22.56 -11.45 1.22
N ASN A 204 -23.75 -12.02 1.44
CA ASN A 204 -24.85 -12.04 0.48
C ASN A 204 -25.94 -10.97 0.73
N THR A 205 -25.57 -9.82 1.25
CA THR A 205 -26.50 -8.69 1.33
C THR A 205 -26.08 -7.62 0.35
N VAL A 206 -26.99 -7.20 -0.53
CA VAL A 206 -26.73 -6.12 -1.50
C VAL A 206 -26.57 -4.81 -0.76
N ILE A 207 -25.35 -4.46 -0.45
CA ILE A 207 -25.00 -3.17 0.18
C ILE A 207 -23.85 -2.57 -0.63
N ASN A 208 -24.13 -1.54 -1.40
CA ASN A 208 -23.15 -0.80 -2.21
C ASN A 208 -22.10 -0.03 -1.39
N SER A 209 -22.09 -0.18 -0.06
CA SER A 209 -21.13 0.49 0.83
C SER A 209 -19.90 -0.36 1.16
N TYR A 210 -19.88 -1.66 0.82
CA TYR A 210 -18.71 -2.52 1.02
C TYR A 210 -18.06 -2.87 -0.31
N VAL A 211 -16.75 -2.95 -0.30
CA VAL A 211 -15.99 -3.11 -1.53
C VAL A 211 -14.92 -4.20 -1.38
N VAL A 212 -14.83 -5.05 -2.39
CA VAL A 212 -13.81 -6.06 -2.53
C VAL A 212 -12.82 -5.59 -3.59
N ARG A 213 -11.52 -5.54 -3.27
CA ARG A 213 -10.48 -4.94 -4.13
C ARG A 213 -9.18 -5.73 -4.10
N THR A 214 -8.39 -5.58 -5.15
CA THR A 214 -6.98 -5.99 -5.14
C THR A 214 -6.14 -5.08 -4.23
N ALA A 215 -6.28 -3.77 -4.37
CA ALA A 215 -5.61 -2.79 -3.52
C ALA A 215 -6.43 -1.50 -3.38
N SER A 216 -6.20 -0.75 -2.30
CA SER A 216 -6.80 0.58 -2.07
C SER A 216 -5.84 1.49 -1.30
N PHE A 217 -5.60 2.69 -1.82
CA PHE A 217 -4.73 3.70 -1.22
C PHE A 217 -4.91 5.06 -1.91
N ASP A 218 -4.33 6.11 -1.33
CA ASP A 218 -4.09 7.39 -1.98
C ASP A 218 -2.63 7.50 -2.42
N GLY A 219 -2.31 8.28 -3.47
CA GLY A 219 -0.94 8.57 -3.85
C GLY A 219 -0.60 8.29 -5.30
N SER A 220 0.53 7.64 -5.56
CA SER A 220 1.04 7.47 -6.92
C SER A 220 1.47 6.05 -7.25
N MET A 221 1.33 5.70 -8.55
CA MET A 221 1.80 4.45 -9.12
C MET A 221 2.53 4.77 -10.43
N THR A 222 3.80 4.38 -10.54
CA THR A 222 4.63 4.67 -11.71
C THR A 222 5.46 3.45 -12.11
N ASP A 223 5.56 3.21 -13.42
CA ASP A 223 6.36 2.11 -14.01
C ASP A 223 5.98 0.72 -13.44
N CYS A 224 4.70 0.49 -13.16
CA CYS A 224 4.21 -0.71 -12.51
C CYS A 224 3.56 -1.69 -13.49
N ILE A 225 3.42 -2.95 -13.03
CA ILE A 225 2.65 -3.99 -13.71
C ILE A 225 1.59 -4.53 -12.75
N VAL A 226 0.33 -4.52 -13.18
CA VAL A 226 -0.80 -5.05 -12.43
C VAL A 226 -1.49 -6.09 -13.29
N ARG A 227 -1.37 -7.37 -12.93
CA ARG A 227 -1.89 -8.42 -13.80
C ARG A 227 -2.42 -9.65 -13.07
N ASP A 228 -3.36 -10.30 -13.73
CA ASP A 228 -3.91 -11.60 -13.30
C ASP A 228 -4.50 -11.56 -11.88
N ASN A 229 -4.98 -10.39 -11.43
CA ASN A 229 -5.62 -10.26 -10.13
C ASN A 229 -7.12 -10.57 -10.24
N TYR A 230 -7.67 -11.21 -9.21
CA TYR A 230 -9.04 -11.66 -9.19
C TYR A 230 -9.81 -11.10 -7.99
N VAL A 231 -10.92 -10.44 -8.27
CA VAL A 231 -11.82 -9.89 -7.25
C VAL A 231 -13.22 -10.48 -7.45
N SER A 232 -13.81 -11.04 -6.39
CA SER A 232 -15.14 -11.62 -6.45
C SER A 232 -15.98 -11.27 -5.23
N SER A 233 -17.25 -10.92 -5.45
CA SER A 233 -18.22 -10.68 -4.39
C SER A 233 -19.58 -11.31 -4.71
N ILE A 234 -20.40 -11.57 -3.69
CA ILE A 234 -21.81 -11.95 -3.87
C ILE A 234 -22.70 -10.71 -3.81
N GLY A 235 -22.59 -9.87 -2.80
CA GLY A 235 -23.46 -8.71 -2.59
C GLY A 235 -22.74 -7.36 -2.51
N ALA A 236 -21.42 -7.34 -2.47
CA ALA A 236 -20.61 -6.14 -2.42
C ALA A 236 -20.18 -5.66 -3.82
N MET A 237 -19.61 -4.47 -3.92
CA MET A 237 -18.97 -4.03 -5.15
C MET A 237 -17.62 -4.73 -5.34
N ALA A 238 -17.34 -5.20 -6.55
CA ALA A 238 -16.06 -5.74 -6.96
C ALA A 238 -15.29 -4.71 -7.81
N ILE A 239 -14.08 -4.35 -7.41
CA ILE A 239 -13.25 -3.35 -8.10
C ILE A 239 -11.80 -3.84 -8.08
N GLY A 240 -11.02 -3.56 -9.12
CA GLY A 240 -9.59 -3.87 -9.14
C GLY A 240 -8.80 -3.07 -8.12
N ILE A 241 -7.96 -2.16 -8.56
CA ILE A 241 -7.27 -1.21 -7.67
C ILE A 241 -8.10 0.07 -7.52
N THR A 242 -8.10 0.67 -6.35
CA THR A 242 -8.76 1.96 -6.07
C THR A 242 -7.75 2.99 -5.56
N ILE A 243 -7.67 4.16 -6.22
CA ILE A 243 -6.82 5.31 -5.86
C ILE A 243 -7.70 6.56 -5.94
N VAL A 244 -8.37 6.96 -4.85
CA VAL A 244 -9.50 7.91 -4.94
C VAL A 244 -9.60 9.00 -3.86
N GLY A 245 -8.74 9.07 -2.89
CA GLY A 245 -8.87 10.06 -1.80
C GLY A 245 -8.47 11.49 -2.18
N SER A 246 -7.64 11.65 -3.22
CA SER A 246 -7.13 12.96 -3.65
C SER A 246 -7.12 13.13 -5.16
N SER A 247 -7.46 14.33 -5.63
CA SER A 247 -7.28 14.70 -7.06
C SER A 247 -5.80 14.85 -7.48
N SER A 248 -4.87 14.85 -6.52
CA SER A 248 -3.44 14.88 -6.79
C SER A 248 -2.83 13.50 -7.10
N ASN A 249 -3.63 12.43 -7.01
CA ASN A 249 -3.19 11.08 -7.34
C ASN A 249 -2.69 10.97 -8.78
N LYS A 250 -1.65 10.15 -8.99
CA LYS A 250 -1.03 9.97 -10.31
C LYS A 250 -0.76 8.50 -10.60
N VAL A 251 -1.20 8.05 -11.77
CA VAL A 251 -0.85 6.74 -12.31
C VAL A 251 -0.19 6.94 -13.67
N SER A 252 1.03 6.47 -13.83
CA SER A 252 1.77 6.69 -15.08
C SER A 252 2.61 5.48 -15.49
N ASN A 253 2.85 5.33 -16.80
CA ASN A 253 3.73 4.30 -17.37
C ASN A 253 3.41 2.89 -16.86
N THR A 254 2.16 2.61 -16.52
CA THR A 254 1.74 1.37 -15.85
C THR A 254 0.93 0.50 -16.77
N LYS A 255 1.17 -0.82 -16.70
CA LYS A 255 0.47 -1.81 -17.50
C LYS A 255 -0.49 -2.62 -16.64
N PHE A 256 -1.77 -2.64 -17.04
CA PHE A 256 -2.83 -3.40 -16.38
C PHE A 256 -3.33 -4.51 -17.33
N MET A 257 -3.18 -5.77 -16.94
CA MET A 257 -3.50 -6.90 -17.82
C MET A 257 -4.29 -8.00 -17.13
N ASN A 258 -5.28 -8.56 -17.81
CA ASN A 258 -6.01 -9.75 -17.36
C ASN A 258 -6.56 -9.64 -15.91
N ASN A 259 -6.88 -8.45 -15.45
CA ASN A 259 -7.49 -8.30 -14.14
C ASN A 259 -9.01 -8.54 -14.25
N TYR A 260 -9.56 -9.25 -13.28
CA TYR A 260 -10.95 -9.67 -13.30
C TYR A 260 -11.68 -9.24 -12.04
N ALA A 261 -12.82 -8.57 -12.21
CA ALA A 261 -13.72 -8.20 -11.13
C ALA A 261 -15.13 -8.74 -11.41
N THR A 262 -15.70 -9.50 -10.47
CA THR A 262 -17.05 -10.05 -10.63
C THR A 262 -17.91 -9.85 -9.38
N SER A 263 -19.21 -9.62 -9.59
CA SER A 263 -20.19 -9.60 -8.52
C SER A 263 -21.48 -10.29 -8.94
N THR A 264 -22.00 -11.20 -8.09
CA THR A 264 -23.22 -11.94 -8.42
C THR A 264 -24.48 -11.08 -8.27
N ASN A 265 -24.66 -10.39 -7.15
CA ASN A 265 -25.84 -9.56 -6.87
C ASN A 265 -25.51 -8.06 -6.73
N GLY A 266 -24.27 -7.69 -6.92
CA GLY A 266 -23.78 -6.33 -6.77
C GLY A 266 -23.16 -5.80 -8.08
N ASN A 267 -22.43 -4.71 -7.95
CA ASN A 267 -21.80 -4.03 -9.07
C ASN A 267 -20.35 -4.48 -9.26
N ALA A 268 -19.86 -4.48 -10.50
CA ALA A 268 -18.44 -4.64 -10.81
C ALA A 268 -17.95 -3.41 -11.60
N PHE A 269 -16.91 -2.72 -11.10
CA PHE A 269 -16.39 -1.49 -11.69
C PHE A 269 -14.88 -1.52 -11.84
N GLY A 270 -14.36 -1.03 -12.99
CA GLY A 270 -12.93 -0.82 -13.17
C GLY A 270 -12.11 -2.04 -12.75
N ALA A 271 -12.24 -3.15 -13.46
CA ALA A 271 -11.55 -4.39 -13.07
C ALA A 271 -10.02 -4.22 -12.93
N ALA A 272 -9.43 -3.27 -13.64
CA ALA A 272 -8.04 -2.90 -13.45
C ALA A 272 -7.88 -1.75 -12.45
N LEU A 273 -8.58 -0.62 -12.65
CA LEU A 273 -8.36 0.61 -11.88
C LEU A 273 -9.64 1.43 -11.71
N GLN A 274 -9.87 1.92 -10.50
CA GLN A 274 -10.73 3.06 -10.21
C GLN A 274 -9.88 4.21 -9.68
N VAL A 275 -9.98 5.41 -10.24
CA VAL A 275 -9.11 6.52 -9.88
C VAL A 275 -9.84 7.86 -9.76
N LEU A 276 -9.36 8.70 -8.84
CA LEU A 276 -9.53 10.16 -8.83
C LEU A 276 -8.15 10.77 -9.00
N GLY A 277 -7.89 11.48 -10.10
CA GLY A 277 -6.59 12.09 -10.38
C GLY A 277 -6.18 11.95 -11.85
N THR A 278 -4.88 11.84 -12.10
CA THR A 278 -4.32 11.79 -13.45
C THR A 278 -3.82 10.40 -13.79
N VAL A 279 -4.21 9.89 -14.98
CA VAL A 279 -3.70 8.64 -15.55
C VAL A 279 -3.04 8.95 -16.90
N SER A 280 -1.80 8.54 -17.08
CA SER A 280 -1.05 8.86 -18.30
C SER A 280 -0.10 7.75 -18.76
N ASN A 281 0.08 7.62 -20.06
CA ASN A 281 1.01 6.66 -20.66
C ASN A 281 0.77 5.22 -20.19
N CYS A 282 -0.47 4.84 -19.92
CA CYS A 282 -0.83 3.53 -19.38
C CYS A 282 -1.44 2.65 -20.45
N THR A 283 -1.29 1.33 -20.27
CA THR A 283 -1.92 0.33 -21.13
C THR A 283 -2.84 -0.55 -20.33
N PHE A 284 -4.04 -0.78 -20.82
CA PHE A 284 -5.08 -1.61 -20.20
C PHE A 284 -5.48 -2.72 -21.19
N GLU A 285 -5.08 -3.96 -20.91
CA GLU A 285 -5.26 -5.09 -21.82
C GLU A 285 -6.08 -6.22 -21.17
N TYR A 286 -7.14 -6.65 -21.84
CA TYR A 286 -7.94 -7.83 -21.49
C TYR A 286 -8.48 -7.85 -20.06
N ASN A 287 -8.74 -6.67 -19.48
CA ASN A 287 -9.36 -6.58 -18.16
C ASN A 287 -10.87 -6.75 -18.29
N GLN A 288 -11.48 -7.41 -17.32
CA GLN A 288 -12.90 -7.75 -17.40
C GLN A 288 -13.65 -7.45 -16.12
N ALA A 289 -14.73 -6.66 -16.23
CA ALA A 289 -15.73 -6.48 -15.17
C ALA A 289 -17.00 -7.24 -15.53
N ASN A 290 -17.52 -8.05 -14.61
CA ASN A 290 -18.72 -8.86 -14.81
C ASN A 290 -19.70 -8.72 -13.65
N SER A 291 -21.00 -8.71 -13.95
CA SER A 291 -22.06 -8.68 -12.95
C SER A 291 -23.29 -9.41 -13.48
N ASP A 292 -23.85 -10.33 -12.70
CA ASP A 292 -25.03 -11.10 -13.09
C ASP A 292 -26.30 -10.23 -13.18
N VAL A 293 -26.29 -9.06 -12.56
CA VAL A 293 -27.41 -8.08 -12.61
C VAL A 293 -27.24 -7.04 -13.72
N ASN A 294 -26.37 -7.30 -14.71
CA ASN A 294 -26.08 -6.38 -15.82
C ASN A 294 -25.63 -4.99 -15.36
N ASN A 295 -24.89 -4.91 -14.27
CA ASN A 295 -24.40 -3.67 -13.70
C ASN A 295 -22.86 -3.68 -13.53
N SER A 296 -22.16 -4.14 -14.57
CA SER A 296 -20.71 -3.98 -14.68
C SER A 296 -20.34 -2.82 -15.60
N HIS A 297 -19.44 -1.98 -15.10
CA HIS A 297 -18.97 -0.81 -15.80
C HIS A 297 -17.45 -0.78 -15.84
N ALA A 298 -16.88 -0.33 -16.97
CA ALA A 298 -15.44 -0.22 -17.16
C ALA A 298 -14.70 -1.54 -16.91
N GLY A 299 -14.54 -2.33 -17.91
CA GLY A 299 -13.66 -3.52 -17.85
C GLY A 299 -12.25 -3.13 -17.42
N ALA A 300 -11.76 -1.98 -17.85
CA ALA A 300 -10.44 -1.48 -17.48
C ALA A 300 -10.49 -0.35 -16.45
N LEU A 301 -10.92 0.86 -16.84
CA LEU A 301 -10.73 2.07 -16.05
C LEU A 301 -12.05 2.78 -15.73
N CYS A 302 -12.39 2.87 -14.46
CA CYS A 302 -13.45 3.72 -13.94
C CYS A 302 -12.85 4.97 -13.32
N PHE A 303 -13.10 6.16 -13.87
CA PHE A 303 -12.55 7.37 -13.31
C PHE A 303 -13.61 8.32 -12.72
N ARG A 304 -13.25 8.92 -11.61
CA ARG A 304 -14.09 9.82 -10.83
C ARG A 304 -14.13 11.22 -11.43
N PRO A 305 -15.15 12.03 -11.09
CA PRO A 305 -15.24 13.42 -11.53
C PRO A 305 -13.98 14.23 -11.27
N GLY A 306 -13.52 15.00 -12.27
CA GLY A 306 -12.30 15.80 -12.18
C GLY A 306 -11.01 15.06 -12.50
N SER A 307 -11.10 13.79 -12.92
CA SER A 307 -9.92 13.04 -13.38
C SER A 307 -9.58 13.35 -14.82
N THR A 308 -8.27 13.25 -15.14
CA THR A 308 -7.75 13.37 -16.52
C THR A 308 -7.02 12.10 -16.91
N VAL A 309 -7.37 11.57 -18.09
CA VAL A 309 -6.74 10.37 -18.69
C VAL A 309 -6.17 10.76 -20.05
N TYR A 310 -4.88 10.56 -20.27
CA TYR A 310 -4.27 10.92 -21.55
C TYR A 310 -3.16 9.96 -21.97
N ASN A 311 -2.98 9.85 -23.29
CA ASN A 311 -1.98 8.99 -23.92
C ASN A 311 -2.04 7.54 -23.41
N CYS A 312 -3.27 7.00 -23.27
CA CYS A 312 -3.49 5.64 -22.79
C CYS A 312 -4.05 4.74 -23.90
N THR A 313 -3.74 3.45 -23.82
CA THR A 313 -4.22 2.44 -24.77
C THR A 313 -5.07 1.41 -24.07
N PHE A 314 -6.24 1.10 -24.62
CA PHE A 314 -7.22 0.16 -24.11
C PHE A 314 -7.48 -0.94 -25.13
N ILE A 315 -7.12 -2.19 -24.84
CA ILE A 315 -7.17 -3.31 -25.78
C ILE A 315 -7.98 -4.47 -25.19
N GLY A 316 -9.01 -4.93 -25.91
CA GLY A 316 -9.71 -6.18 -25.59
C GLY A 316 -10.39 -6.24 -24.22
N ASN A 317 -10.68 -5.10 -23.60
CA ASN A 317 -11.35 -5.08 -22.30
C ASN A 317 -12.84 -5.37 -22.43
N ILE A 318 -13.47 -5.96 -21.40
CA ILE A 318 -14.84 -6.44 -21.43
C ILE A 318 -15.63 -5.94 -20.21
N ALA A 319 -16.86 -5.43 -20.46
CA ALA A 319 -17.84 -5.13 -19.41
C ALA A 319 -19.27 -5.12 -20.00
N TYR A 320 -20.29 -4.94 -19.17
CA TYR A 320 -21.64 -4.71 -19.65
C TYR A 320 -21.79 -3.30 -20.24
N ARG A 321 -21.19 -2.28 -19.64
CA ARG A 321 -21.18 -0.89 -20.13
C ARG A 321 -19.76 -0.33 -20.17
N GLY A 322 -19.44 0.40 -21.27
CA GLY A 322 -18.17 1.05 -21.44
C GLY A 322 -16.99 0.12 -21.20
N ALA A 323 -16.80 -0.86 -22.06
CA ALA A 323 -15.84 -1.94 -21.87
C ALA A 323 -14.43 -1.49 -21.50
N ALA A 324 -13.93 -0.42 -22.10
CA ALA A 324 -12.64 0.16 -21.75
C ALA A 324 -12.78 1.10 -20.54
N THR A 325 -13.68 2.07 -20.62
CA THR A 325 -13.79 3.10 -19.60
C THR A 325 -15.20 3.62 -19.39
N THR A 326 -15.49 3.99 -18.16
CA THR A 326 -16.76 4.65 -17.77
C THR A 326 -16.47 5.93 -17.02
N PHE A 327 -17.21 6.99 -17.39
CA PHE A 327 -17.19 8.28 -16.71
C PHE A 327 -18.28 8.33 -15.63
N HIS A 328 -17.95 8.78 -14.46
CA HIS A 328 -18.94 9.27 -13.51
C HIS A 328 -18.89 10.80 -13.45
N ALA A 329 -19.67 11.49 -14.32
CA ALA A 329 -19.69 12.94 -14.48
C ALA A 329 -18.42 13.54 -15.14
N SER A 330 -18.05 14.79 -14.83
CA SER A 330 -16.98 15.53 -15.50
C SER A 330 -15.61 14.89 -15.36
N GLY A 331 -15.07 14.41 -16.45
CA GLY A 331 -13.69 13.92 -16.57
C GLY A 331 -13.16 14.21 -17.97
N GLU A 332 -11.86 14.13 -18.17
CA GLU A 332 -11.21 14.43 -19.43
C GLU A 332 -10.46 13.21 -19.99
N LEU A 333 -10.68 12.91 -21.24
CA LEU A 333 -10.02 11.82 -21.96
C LEU A 333 -9.36 12.39 -23.23
N LYS A 334 -8.03 12.30 -23.33
CA LYS A 334 -7.24 12.87 -24.43
C LYS A 334 -6.28 11.85 -25.00
N ASP A 335 -6.06 11.89 -26.29
CA ASP A 335 -5.02 11.14 -27.02
C ASP A 335 -4.98 9.65 -26.65
N CYS A 336 -6.16 9.02 -26.51
CA CYS A 336 -6.30 7.63 -26.13
C CYS A 336 -6.69 6.74 -27.32
N ILE A 337 -6.22 5.49 -27.28
CA ILE A 337 -6.46 4.49 -28.33
C ILE A 337 -7.32 3.37 -27.77
N PHE A 338 -8.37 2.96 -28.53
CA PHE A 338 -9.30 1.91 -28.15
C PHE A 338 -9.35 0.84 -29.22
N ILE A 339 -9.00 -0.41 -28.88
CA ILE A 339 -8.91 -1.53 -29.81
C ILE A 339 -9.70 -2.71 -29.25
N ASN A 340 -10.67 -3.23 -30.03
CA ASN A 340 -11.41 -4.47 -29.73
C ASN A 340 -12.01 -4.56 -28.31
N ASN A 341 -12.38 -3.42 -27.68
CA ASN A 341 -13.08 -3.46 -26.41
C ASN A 341 -14.56 -3.82 -26.63
N THR A 342 -15.10 -4.74 -25.82
CA THR A 342 -16.42 -5.33 -26.06
C THR A 342 -17.37 -5.07 -24.87
N ALA A 343 -18.39 -4.24 -25.09
CA ALA A 343 -19.50 -4.11 -24.16
C ALA A 343 -20.65 -5.06 -24.56
N THR A 344 -21.16 -5.81 -23.60
CA THR A 344 -22.30 -6.73 -23.86
C THR A 344 -23.65 -6.03 -23.78
N GLY A 345 -23.72 -4.79 -23.28
CA GLY A 345 -24.91 -3.95 -23.20
C GLY A 345 -24.75 -2.62 -23.95
N PHE A 346 -24.18 -1.61 -23.31
CA PHE A 346 -24.15 -0.24 -23.82
C PHE A 346 -22.74 0.34 -23.92
N GLY A 347 -22.57 1.28 -24.88
CA GLY A 347 -21.41 2.14 -24.96
C GLY A 347 -20.10 1.41 -25.27
N GLY A 348 -20.06 0.47 -26.18
CA GLY A 348 -18.87 -0.20 -26.76
C GLY A 348 -17.59 -0.07 -25.92
N ALA A 349 -16.72 0.84 -26.33
CA ALA A 349 -15.49 1.13 -25.59
C ALA A 349 -15.72 2.09 -24.41
N ILE A 350 -16.54 3.13 -24.58
CA ILE A 350 -16.74 4.22 -23.62
C ILE A 350 -18.23 4.30 -23.25
N SER A 351 -18.52 4.52 -21.97
CA SER A 351 -19.85 4.88 -21.45
C SER A 351 -19.78 6.13 -20.58
N THR A 352 -20.78 6.96 -20.63
CA THR A 352 -20.94 8.18 -19.81
C THR A 352 -22.14 8.03 -18.89
#